data_98f87959c0825bcb49fdf2f5f7134d8d
#
_entry.id   98f87959c0825bcb49fdf2f5f7134d8d
#
_cell.length_a   1.000
_cell.length_b   1.000
_cell.length_c   1.000
_cell.angle_alpha   90.00
_cell.angle_beta   90.00
_cell.angle_gamma   90.00
#
_symmetry.space_group_name_H-M   'P 1'
#
loop_
_entity.id
_entity.type
_entity.pdbx_description
1 polymer ?
#
loop_
_entity_poly.entity_id
_entity_poly.type
_entity_poly.pdbx_seq_one_letter_code
_entity_poly.pdbx_strand_id
1 'polypeptide(L)'
;VGMVFQKPNPFPKSIFENVAYGPRIHGLAKDKIELEEIVFTSLKKAAIFEEVKDRLDETGTSLSGGQQQRLCIARAISVNPDVILMDEPCSALDPIATAKIEALMEDLKKEYTIIIVTHSMQQAARVSSKTGFFHLGNLIEVNDTETIFSTPTNEKTLDYVTGRFG
;
A
#
# COMPACT_ATOMS: atom_id res chain seq x y z
N VAL A 1 12.15 5.85 0.26
CA VAL A 1 10.98 5.39 1.02
C VAL A 1 9.73 6.01 0.43
N GLY A 2 8.73 5.19 0.05
CA GLY A 2 7.39 5.61 -0.36
C GLY A 2 6.42 5.54 0.83
N MET A 3 5.38 6.38 0.84
CA MET A 3 4.34 6.37 1.89
C MET A 3 2.95 6.35 1.27
N VAL A 4 2.11 5.44 1.77
CA VAL A 4 0.69 5.32 1.43
C VAL A 4 -0.11 5.50 2.70
N PHE A 5 -0.99 6.48 2.72
CA PHE A 5 -1.76 6.88 3.92
C PHE A 5 -3.08 6.11 4.01
N GLN A 6 -3.62 6.03 5.21
CA GLN A 6 -4.91 5.43 5.53
C GLN A 6 -6.05 6.01 4.68
N LYS A 7 -6.13 7.34 4.60
CA LYS A 7 -7.08 8.03 3.74
C LYS A 7 -6.40 8.33 2.40
N PRO A 8 -6.95 7.83 1.28
CA PRO A 8 -6.43 8.18 -0.04
C PRO A 8 -6.31 9.69 -0.20
N ASN A 9 -5.17 10.14 -0.69
CA ASN A 9 -4.86 11.55 -0.82
C ASN A 9 -4.29 11.89 -2.21
N PRO A 10 -5.02 11.59 -3.30
CA PRO A 10 -4.59 12.03 -4.61
C PRO A 10 -4.47 13.55 -4.65
N PHE A 11 -3.47 14.04 -5.36
CA PHE A 11 -3.35 15.48 -5.60
C PHE A 11 -4.55 15.97 -6.44
N PRO A 12 -4.99 17.24 -6.31
CA PRO A 12 -6.03 17.84 -7.16
C PRO A 12 -5.46 18.13 -8.57
N LYS A 13 -4.97 17.10 -9.21
CA LYS A 13 -4.30 17.04 -10.50
C LYS A 13 -4.86 15.84 -11.28
N SER A 14 -4.52 15.73 -12.57
CA SER A 14 -4.93 14.56 -13.36
C SER A 14 -4.33 13.26 -12.82
N ILE A 15 -4.89 12.13 -13.25
CA ILE A 15 -4.38 10.80 -12.92
C ILE A 15 -2.92 10.69 -13.35
N PHE A 16 -2.61 11.11 -14.60
CA PHE A 16 -1.24 11.16 -15.10
C PHE A 16 -0.32 12.00 -14.21
N GLU A 17 -0.71 13.23 -13.91
CA GLU A 17 0.10 14.17 -13.13
C GLU A 17 0.31 13.73 -11.67
N ASN A 18 -0.62 12.94 -11.10
CA ASN A 18 -0.41 12.35 -9.78
C ASN A 18 0.81 11.41 -9.76
N VAL A 19 0.95 10.57 -10.78
CA VAL A 19 2.04 9.59 -10.86
C VAL A 19 3.33 10.22 -11.38
N ALA A 20 3.22 11.14 -12.34
CA ALA A 20 4.36 11.85 -12.94
C ALA A 20 5.06 12.82 -11.97
N TYR A 21 4.40 13.20 -10.88
CA TYR A 21 4.88 14.25 -9.97
C TYR A 21 6.25 13.91 -9.36
N GLY A 22 6.38 12.72 -8.76
CA GLY A 22 7.64 12.27 -8.16
C GLY A 22 8.78 12.16 -9.18
N PRO A 23 8.62 11.40 -10.26
CA PRO A 23 9.64 11.29 -11.31
C PRO A 23 10.10 12.63 -11.86
N ARG A 24 9.19 13.59 -12.04
CA ARG A 24 9.52 14.92 -12.54
C ARG A 24 10.36 15.74 -11.57
N ILE A 25 10.02 15.74 -10.28
CA ILE A 25 10.77 16.47 -9.24
C ILE A 25 12.16 15.89 -9.04
N HIS A 26 12.28 14.56 -9.10
CA HIS A 26 13.55 13.87 -8.88
C HIS A 26 14.39 13.75 -10.16
N GLY A 27 13.91 14.26 -11.29
CA GLY A 27 14.64 14.21 -12.57
C GLY A 27 14.89 12.77 -13.06
N LEU A 28 13.92 11.87 -12.81
CA LEU A 28 14.06 10.44 -13.16
C LEU A 28 13.76 10.16 -14.64
N ALA A 29 13.20 11.11 -15.36
CA ALA A 29 12.89 11.03 -16.77
C ALA A 29 13.65 12.13 -17.52
N LYS A 30 14.33 11.78 -18.61
CA LYS A 30 15.10 12.70 -19.46
C LYS A 30 14.20 13.47 -20.43
N ASP A 31 13.11 12.84 -20.83
CA ASP A 31 12.16 13.38 -21.79
C ASP A 31 10.73 12.94 -21.49
N LYS A 32 9.80 13.37 -22.34
CA LYS A 32 8.38 13.06 -22.17
C LYS A 32 8.07 11.57 -22.34
N ILE A 33 8.79 10.90 -23.24
CA ILE A 33 8.56 9.47 -23.54
C ILE A 33 8.93 8.63 -22.31
N GLU A 34 10.10 8.86 -21.75
CA GLU A 34 10.57 8.17 -20.54
C GLU A 34 9.64 8.44 -19.35
N LEU A 35 9.11 9.66 -19.22
CA LEU A 35 8.12 9.98 -18.19
C LEU A 35 6.81 9.20 -18.38
N GLU A 36 6.29 9.10 -19.60
CA GLU A 36 5.11 8.32 -19.92
C GLU A 36 5.32 6.83 -19.62
N GLU A 37 6.48 6.27 -19.93
CA GLU A 37 6.84 4.88 -19.61
C GLU A 37 6.83 4.63 -18.09
N ILE A 38 7.41 5.54 -17.29
CA ILE A 38 7.40 5.44 -15.82
C ILE A 38 5.96 5.47 -15.30
N VAL A 39 5.14 6.41 -15.79
CA VAL A 39 3.74 6.56 -15.36
C VAL A 39 2.93 5.31 -15.70
N PHE A 40 2.99 4.85 -16.96
CA PHE A 40 2.21 3.68 -17.40
C PHE A 40 2.65 2.40 -16.67
N THR A 41 3.95 2.21 -16.49
CA THR A 41 4.48 1.07 -15.73
C THR A 41 3.99 1.10 -14.29
N SER A 42 4.02 2.27 -13.64
CA SER A 42 3.56 2.42 -12.26
C SER A 42 2.05 2.18 -12.13
N LEU A 43 1.24 2.67 -13.07
CA LEU A 43 -0.21 2.41 -13.08
C LEU A 43 -0.51 0.92 -13.32
N LYS A 44 0.26 0.25 -14.18
CA LYS A 44 0.13 -1.21 -14.40
C LYS A 44 0.51 -1.99 -13.15
N LYS A 45 1.65 -1.68 -12.53
CA LYS A 45 2.08 -2.31 -11.28
C LYS A 45 1.08 -2.10 -10.16
N ALA A 46 0.40 -0.95 -10.10
CA ALA A 46 -0.67 -0.66 -9.14
C ALA A 46 -2.04 -1.24 -9.54
N ALA A 47 -2.10 -2.08 -10.58
CA ALA A 47 -3.31 -2.75 -11.07
C ALA A 47 -4.49 -1.80 -11.34
N ILE A 48 -4.22 -0.57 -11.83
CA ILE A 48 -5.25 0.43 -12.13
C ILE A 48 -5.26 0.87 -13.60
N PHE A 49 -4.20 0.60 -14.36
CA PHE A 49 -4.01 1.12 -15.71
C PHE A 49 -5.22 0.86 -16.62
N GLU A 50 -5.72 -0.37 -16.68
CA GLU A 50 -6.85 -0.74 -17.56
C GLU A 50 -8.16 0.00 -17.21
N GLU A 51 -8.31 0.42 -15.96
CA GLU A 51 -9.49 1.17 -15.50
C GLU A 51 -9.41 2.67 -15.83
N VAL A 52 -8.20 3.19 -16.12
CA VAL A 52 -7.98 4.65 -16.26
C VAL A 52 -7.28 5.06 -17.56
N LYS A 53 -6.82 4.13 -18.40
CA LYS A 53 -6.02 4.42 -19.60
C LYS A 53 -6.65 5.41 -20.58
N ASP A 54 -7.99 5.43 -20.68
CA ASP A 54 -8.72 6.31 -21.60
C ASP A 54 -9.14 7.63 -20.94
N ARG A 55 -8.73 7.87 -19.69
CA ARG A 55 -9.12 9.05 -18.88
C ARG A 55 -8.00 9.59 -18.01
N LEU A 56 -6.76 9.48 -18.46
CA LEU A 56 -5.56 9.91 -17.71
C LEU A 56 -5.52 11.41 -17.41
N ASP A 57 -6.23 12.22 -18.20
CA ASP A 57 -6.35 13.67 -18.00
C ASP A 57 -7.43 14.06 -16.99
N GLU A 58 -8.30 13.14 -16.57
CA GLU A 58 -9.29 13.40 -15.54
C GLU A 58 -8.61 13.56 -14.17
N THR A 59 -9.26 14.31 -13.28
CA THR A 59 -8.75 14.51 -11.92
C THR A 59 -8.70 13.21 -11.15
N GLY A 60 -7.58 12.94 -10.43
CA GLY A 60 -7.43 11.77 -9.58
C GLY A 60 -8.46 11.71 -8.45
N THR A 61 -9.04 12.85 -8.05
CA THR A 61 -10.07 12.91 -7.00
C THR A 61 -11.45 12.44 -7.47
N SER A 62 -11.68 12.27 -8.78
CA SER A 62 -12.95 11.75 -9.34
C SER A 62 -13.04 10.22 -9.25
N LEU A 63 -11.97 9.55 -8.95
CA LEU A 63 -11.90 8.10 -8.84
C LEU A 63 -12.63 7.57 -7.58
N SER A 64 -13.07 6.31 -7.60
CA SER A 64 -13.58 5.63 -6.40
C SER A 64 -12.49 5.49 -5.33
N GLY A 65 -12.87 5.28 -4.07
CA GLY A 65 -11.91 5.17 -2.96
C GLY A 65 -10.80 4.13 -3.19
N GLY A 66 -11.18 2.93 -3.66
CA GLY A 66 -10.20 1.88 -3.99
C GLY A 66 -9.31 2.23 -5.20
N GLN A 67 -9.84 2.95 -6.17
CA GLN A 67 -9.05 3.46 -7.30
C GLN A 67 -8.10 4.57 -6.84
N GLN A 68 -8.56 5.50 -6.00
CA GLN A 68 -7.71 6.54 -5.42
C GLN A 68 -6.55 5.93 -4.61
N GLN A 69 -6.82 4.89 -3.83
CA GLN A 69 -5.78 4.20 -3.07
C GLN A 69 -4.73 3.57 -3.99
N ARG A 70 -5.16 2.86 -5.05
CA ARG A 70 -4.23 2.30 -6.04
C ARG A 70 -3.48 3.40 -6.82
N LEU A 71 -4.10 4.55 -7.08
CA LEU A 71 -3.40 5.71 -7.65
C LEU A 71 -2.32 6.25 -6.70
N CYS A 72 -2.59 6.32 -5.40
CA CYS A 72 -1.60 6.72 -4.40
C CYS A 72 -0.45 5.70 -4.30
N ILE A 73 -0.74 4.41 -4.46
CA ILE A 73 0.29 3.37 -4.55
C ILE A 73 1.12 3.56 -5.83
N ALA A 74 0.50 3.77 -7.00
CA ALA A 74 1.20 4.05 -8.26
C ALA A 74 2.14 5.25 -8.13
N ARG A 75 1.67 6.33 -7.49
CA ARG A 75 2.48 7.51 -7.18
C ARG A 75 3.66 7.18 -6.28
N ALA A 76 3.47 6.36 -5.25
CA ALA A 76 4.54 5.99 -4.33
C ALA A 76 5.63 5.14 -4.98
N ILE A 77 5.26 4.21 -5.88
CA ILE A 77 6.21 3.33 -6.56
C ILE A 77 6.87 3.96 -7.79
N SER A 78 6.33 5.06 -8.32
CA SER A 78 6.85 5.72 -9.53
C SER A 78 8.28 6.26 -9.38
N VAL A 79 8.75 6.45 -8.15
CA VAL A 79 10.12 6.86 -7.83
C VAL A 79 11.03 5.67 -7.45
N ASN A 80 10.56 4.45 -7.67
CA ASN A 80 11.27 3.20 -7.39
C ASN A 80 11.90 3.17 -5.97
N PRO A 81 11.11 3.26 -4.89
CA PRO A 81 11.63 3.28 -3.52
C PRO A 81 12.09 1.89 -3.09
N ASP A 82 13.08 1.79 -2.19
CA ASP A 82 13.48 0.51 -1.58
C ASP A 82 12.41 -0.01 -0.58
N VAL A 83 11.70 0.91 0.06
CA VAL A 83 10.72 0.61 1.11
C VAL A 83 9.42 1.37 0.86
N ILE A 84 8.29 0.70 1.03
CA ILE A 84 6.96 1.28 1.00
C ILE A 84 6.33 1.13 2.39
N LEU A 85 5.98 2.26 3.00
CA LEU A 85 5.22 2.29 4.25
C LEU A 85 3.73 2.42 3.89
N MET A 86 2.88 1.57 4.46
CA MET A 86 1.44 1.61 4.27
C MET A 86 0.74 1.71 5.63
N ASP A 87 0.04 2.81 5.85
CA ASP A 87 -0.72 3.05 7.07
C ASP A 87 -2.19 2.73 6.83
N GLU A 88 -2.65 1.61 7.40
CA GLU A 88 -4.03 1.09 7.29
C GLU A 88 -4.63 1.18 5.87
N PRO A 89 -3.97 0.68 4.82
CA PRO A 89 -4.29 1.00 3.43
C PRO A 89 -5.67 0.52 2.97
N CYS A 90 -6.35 -0.32 3.75
CA CYS A 90 -7.66 -0.91 3.41
C CYS A 90 -8.78 -0.50 4.37
N SER A 91 -8.53 0.26 5.43
CA SER A 91 -9.49 0.52 6.51
C SER A 91 -10.79 1.23 6.07
N ALA A 92 -10.71 2.04 5.00
CA ALA A 92 -11.83 2.80 4.46
C ALA A 92 -12.44 2.19 3.18
N LEU A 93 -12.07 0.94 2.84
CA LEU A 93 -12.45 0.29 1.58
C LEU A 93 -13.47 -0.82 1.81
N ASP A 94 -14.29 -1.04 0.79
CA ASP A 94 -15.17 -2.21 0.73
C ASP A 94 -14.37 -3.52 0.56
N PRO A 95 -14.98 -4.70 0.80
CA PRO A 95 -14.27 -5.98 0.72
C PRO A 95 -13.66 -6.28 -0.66
N ILE A 96 -14.29 -5.84 -1.74
CA ILE A 96 -13.79 -6.08 -3.10
C ILE A 96 -12.54 -5.23 -3.36
N ALA A 97 -12.57 -3.95 -2.99
CA ALA A 97 -11.43 -3.07 -3.09
C ALA A 97 -10.29 -3.52 -2.18
N THR A 98 -10.60 -3.98 -0.95
CA THR A 98 -9.63 -4.56 -0.02
C THR A 98 -8.91 -5.77 -0.64
N ALA A 99 -9.65 -6.72 -1.21
CA ALA A 99 -9.06 -7.89 -1.86
C ALA A 99 -8.12 -7.50 -3.01
N LYS A 100 -8.47 -6.49 -3.80
CA LYS A 100 -7.60 -5.97 -4.87
C LYS A 100 -6.30 -5.37 -4.32
N ILE A 101 -6.35 -4.63 -3.21
CA ILE A 101 -5.15 -4.05 -2.57
C ILE A 101 -4.29 -5.15 -1.96
N GLU A 102 -4.89 -6.16 -1.31
CA GLU A 102 -4.14 -7.30 -0.75
C GLU A 102 -3.43 -8.10 -1.84
N ALA A 103 -4.11 -8.40 -2.95
CA ALA A 103 -3.49 -9.05 -4.11
C ALA A 103 -2.34 -8.21 -4.71
N LEU A 104 -2.53 -6.88 -4.77
CA LEU A 104 -1.50 -5.96 -5.21
C LEU A 104 -0.28 -5.98 -4.28
N MET A 105 -0.47 -6.02 -2.97
CA MET A 105 0.65 -6.13 -2.01
C MET A 105 1.44 -7.43 -2.21
N GLU A 106 0.76 -8.56 -2.51
CA GLU A 106 1.42 -9.83 -2.82
C GLU A 106 2.32 -9.75 -4.05
N ASP A 107 1.96 -8.95 -5.04
CA ASP A 107 2.80 -8.73 -6.22
C ASP A 107 3.94 -7.75 -5.93
N LEU A 108 3.65 -6.65 -5.25
CA LEU A 108 4.65 -5.62 -4.94
C LEU A 108 5.75 -6.11 -3.98
N LYS A 109 5.46 -7.01 -3.04
CA LYS A 109 6.47 -7.53 -2.11
C LYS A 109 7.60 -8.34 -2.79
N LYS A 110 7.42 -8.71 -4.06
CA LYS A 110 8.46 -9.36 -4.86
C LYS A 110 9.59 -8.40 -5.26
N GLU A 111 9.28 -7.10 -5.33
CA GLU A 111 10.20 -6.05 -5.77
C GLU A 111 10.54 -5.04 -4.65
N TYR A 112 9.64 -4.84 -3.69
CA TYR A 112 9.76 -3.82 -2.65
C TYR A 112 9.69 -4.42 -1.25
N THR A 113 10.40 -3.81 -0.31
CA THR A 113 10.14 -4.06 1.11
C THR A 113 8.89 -3.30 1.53
N ILE A 114 7.84 -4.00 1.97
CA ILE A 114 6.59 -3.37 2.41
C ILE A 114 6.49 -3.47 3.93
N ILE A 115 6.23 -2.34 4.57
CA ILE A 115 5.90 -2.24 5.99
C ILE A 115 4.47 -1.73 6.09
N ILE A 116 3.58 -2.55 6.63
CA ILE A 116 2.17 -2.20 6.79
C ILE A 116 1.82 -2.04 8.27
N VAL A 117 1.12 -0.98 8.61
CA VAL A 117 0.42 -0.84 9.89
C VAL A 117 -1.04 -1.18 9.66
N THR A 118 -1.59 -2.06 10.47
CA THR A 118 -3.01 -2.43 10.40
C THR A 118 -3.52 -2.85 11.79
N HIS A 119 -4.77 -2.56 12.07
CA HIS A 119 -5.48 -3.09 13.23
C HIS A 119 -6.24 -4.40 12.91
N SER A 120 -6.24 -4.83 11.64
CA SER A 120 -6.88 -6.06 11.21
C SER A 120 -5.92 -7.25 11.32
N MET A 121 -6.11 -8.09 12.34
CA MET A 121 -5.36 -9.35 12.49
C MET A 121 -5.49 -10.25 11.25
N GLN A 122 -6.69 -10.30 10.67
CA GLN A 122 -6.95 -11.10 9.47
C GLN A 122 -6.15 -10.62 8.27
N GLN A 123 -6.03 -9.30 8.09
CA GLN A 123 -5.20 -8.72 7.04
C GLN A 123 -3.73 -9.02 7.28
N ALA A 124 -3.22 -8.77 8.49
CA ALA A 124 -1.83 -9.08 8.84
C ALA A 124 -1.50 -10.54 8.57
N ALA A 125 -2.38 -11.48 8.96
CA ALA A 125 -2.20 -12.90 8.73
C ALA A 125 -2.15 -13.30 7.24
N ARG A 126 -2.88 -12.57 6.38
CA ARG A 126 -2.91 -12.89 4.92
C ARG A 126 -1.72 -12.33 4.15
N VAL A 127 -1.31 -11.09 4.44
CA VAL A 127 -0.39 -10.36 3.55
C VAL A 127 1.05 -10.29 4.05
N SER A 128 1.31 -10.52 5.34
CA SER A 128 2.64 -10.33 5.91
C SER A 128 3.42 -11.64 6.08
N SER A 129 4.73 -11.57 5.90
CA SER A 129 5.66 -12.67 6.20
C SER A 129 6.10 -12.63 7.66
N LYS A 130 6.27 -11.42 8.21
CA LYS A 130 6.60 -11.16 9.62
C LYS A 130 5.59 -10.18 10.21
N THR A 131 5.24 -10.40 11.48
CA THR A 131 4.30 -9.56 12.20
C THR A 131 4.93 -9.08 13.51
N GLY A 132 4.79 -7.78 13.79
CA GLY A 132 5.15 -7.17 15.07
C GLY A 132 3.89 -6.74 15.81
N PHE A 133 3.73 -7.17 17.05
CA PHE A 133 2.65 -6.72 17.92
C PHE A 133 3.12 -5.56 18.81
N PHE A 134 2.43 -4.42 18.67
CA PHE A 134 2.65 -3.23 19.48
C PHE A 134 1.51 -3.04 20.48
N HIS A 135 1.86 -2.68 21.71
CA HIS A 135 0.90 -2.31 22.75
C HIS A 135 1.40 -1.10 23.53
N LEU A 136 0.57 -0.05 23.61
CA LEU A 136 0.90 1.22 24.31
C LEU A 136 2.30 1.77 23.95
N GLY A 137 2.61 1.79 22.65
CA GLY A 137 3.87 2.32 22.13
C GLY A 137 5.09 1.40 22.28
N ASN A 138 4.93 0.21 22.89
CA ASN A 138 5.99 -0.77 23.06
C ASN A 138 5.83 -1.92 22.08
N LEU A 139 6.95 -2.32 21.47
CA LEU A 139 7.01 -3.55 20.67
C LEU A 139 7.04 -4.74 21.63
N ILE A 140 5.99 -5.54 21.63
CA ILE A 140 5.81 -6.68 22.54
C ILE A 140 6.45 -7.94 21.98
N GLU A 141 6.21 -8.23 20.70
CA GLU A 141 6.73 -9.41 20.05
C GLU A 141 6.88 -9.16 18.54
N VAL A 142 7.92 -9.73 17.94
CA VAL A 142 8.11 -9.81 16.48
C VAL A 142 8.49 -11.23 16.13
N ASN A 143 7.76 -11.84 15.20
CA ASN A 143 8.08 -13.18 14.73
C ASN A 143 7.54 -13.39 13.30
N ASP A 144 7.77 -14.57 12.74
CA ASP A 144 7.07 -15.00 11.54
C ASP A 144 5.56 -14.96 11.79
N THR A 145 4.81 -14.53 10.81
CA THR A 145 3.36 -14.29 10.93
C THR A 145 2.62 -15.53 11.43
N GLU A 146 2.96 -16.70 10.91
CA GLU A 146 2.37 -17.96 11.35
C GLU A 146 2.56 -18.19 12.86
N THR A 147 3.76 -17.92 13.39
CA THR A 147 4.07 -18.04 14.83
C THR A 147 3.26 -17.06 15.67
N ILE A 148 3.17 -15.79 15.25
CA ILE A 148 2.39 -14.78 15.97
C ILE A 148 0.92 -15.19 16.11
N PHE A 149 0.32 -15.77 15.06
CA PHE A 149 -1.10 -16.11 15.06
C PHE A 149 -1.44 -17.52 15.54
N SER A 150 -0.45 -18.42 15.65
CA SER A 150 -0.69 -19.81 16.11
C SER A 150 -0.11 -20.11 17.47
N THR A 151 1.14 -19.74 17.71
CA THR A 151 1.93 -20.09 18.91
C THR A 151 2.82 -18.95 19.37
N PRO A 152 2.23 -17.76 19.68
CA PRO A 152 3.04 -16.63 20.14
C PRO A 152 3.75 -16.97 21.45
N THR A 153 4.94 -16.39 21.65
CA THR A 153 5.77 -16.64 22.83
C THR A 153 5.44 -15.71 23.99
N ASN A 154 4.82 -14.54 23.67
CA ASN A 154 4.44 -13.56 24.69
C ASN A 154 2.96 -13.71 25.07
N GLU A 155 2.66 -13.77 26.38
CA GLU A 155 1.30 -13.91 26.90
C GLU A 155 0.36 -12.79 26.42
N LYS A 156 0.84 -11.53 26.34
CA LYS A 156 0.06 -10.41 25.84
C LYS A 156 -0.31 -10.59 24.36
N THR A 157 0.61 -11.15 23.56
CA THR A 157 0.32 -11.46 22.15
C THR A 157 -0.73 -12.55 22.07
N LEU A 158 -0.62 -13.58 22.90
CA LEU A 158 -1.60 -14.68 22.96
C LEU A 158 -2.99 -14.15 23.34
N ASP A 159 -3.10 -13.31 24.36
CA ASP A 159 -4.34 -12.71 24.79
C ASP A 159 -4.96 -11.86 23.69
N TYR A 160 -4.15 -11.07 22.97
CA TYR A 160 -4.61 -10.25 21.85
C TYR A 160 -5.17 -11.12 20.71
N VAL A 161 -4.40 -12.13 20.27
CA VAL A 161 -4.78 -13.02 19.16
C VAL A 161 -6.00 -13.86 19.49
N THR A 162 -6.16 -14.27 20.75
CA THR A 162 -7.33 -15.06 21.22
C THR A 162 -8.54 -14.22 21.62
N GLY A 163 -8.46 -12.89 21.49
CA GLY A 163 -9.56 -11.98 21.88
C GLY A 163 -9.80 -11.86 23.37
N ARG A 164 -8.81 -12.24 24.21
CA ARG A 164 -8.86 -12.12 25.67
C ARG A 164 -8.26 -10.80 26.17
N PHE A 165 -7.85 -9.95 25.26
CA PHE A 165 -7.24 -8.66 25.56
C PHE A 165 -8.31 -7.64 25.93
N GLY A 166 -8.42 -7.30 27.21
CA GLY A 166 -9.41 -6.36 27.73
C GLY A 166 -9.09 -5.98 29.19
#